data_64579c0aa3ea286b9bd95026bec83273
#
_entry.id   64579c0aa3ea286b9bd95026bec83273
#
_cell.length_a   1.000
_cell.length_b   1.000
_cell.length_c   1.000
_cell.angle_alpha   90.00
_cell.angle_beta   90.00
_cell.angle_gamma   90.00
#
_symmetry.space_group_name_H-M   'P 1'
#
loop_
_entity.id
_entity.type
_entity.pdbx_description
1 polymer ?
#
loop_
_entity_poly.entity_id
_entity_poly.type
_entity_poly.pdbx_seq_one_letter_code
_entity_poly.pdbx_strand_id
1 'polypeptide(L)'
;MKDFRVNDKGELEVFASPSSSHTDFDFYIGKWNIRNRKLKERLNNCDEWVEFNSTDDTTHLLKGFANMNKFSATFDGEPFEGIAIRLFNPQTKLWSIYWADSNAVSFDPPMVGSFDGNIGKLYCKDTFKGQEIIVLFHWDKTDIDNPVWSQQIVILKN
;
A
#
# COMPACT_ATOMS: atom_id res chain seq x y z
N MET A 1 -5.55 9.15 -18.50
CA MET A 1 -6.59 8.22 -18.04
C MET A 1 -6.60 8.23 -16.52
N LYS A 2 -7.77 8.29 -15.91
CA LYS A 2 -7.88 8.20 -14.45
C LYS A 2 -7.73 6.75 -14.00
N ASP A 3 -6.98 6.54 -12.94
CA ASP A 3 -6.78 5.20 -12.36
C ASP A 3 -7.98 4.75 -11.51
N PHE A 4 -8.82 5.68 -11.10
CA PHE A 4 -10.00 5.37 -10.30
C PHE A 4 -11.11 6.39 -10.53
N ARG A 5 -12.32 6.02 -10.14
CA ARG A 5 -13.45 6.93 -9.97
C ARG A 5 -14.36 6.48 -8.82
N VAL A 6 -15.15 7.39 -8.29
CA VAL A 6 -16.28 7.06 -7.41
C VAL A 6 -17.53 7.15 -8.25
N ASN A 7 -18.28 6.05 -8.34
CA ASN A 7 -19.50 5.99 -9.17
C ASN A 7 -20.70 6.65 -8.47
N ASP A 8 -21.85 6.69 -9.15
CA ASP A 8 -23.07 7.32 -8.63
C ASP A 8 -23.61 6.66 -7.35
N LYS A 9 -23.22 5.40 -7.09
CA LYS A 9 -23.56 4.67 -5.86
C LYS A 9 -22.60 4.93 -4.73
N GLY A 10 -21.56 5.76 -4.93
CA GLY A 10 -20.52 6.01 -3.95
C GLY A 10 -19.46 4.90 -3.85
N GLU A 11 -19.43 3.97 -4.80
CA GLU A 11 -18.47 2.88 -4.83
C GLU A 11 -17.19 3.27 -5.56
N LEU A 12 -16.05 2.83 -5.03
CA LEU A 12 -14.76 3.04 -5.66
C LEU A 12 -14.55 2.02 -6.78
N GLU A 13 -14.30 2.51 -7.97
CA GLU A 13 -13.91 1.71 -9.14
C GLU A 13 -12.46 2.01 -9.49
N VAL A 14 -11.64 0.98 -9.63
CA VAL A 14 -10.22 1.10 -9.93
C VAL A 14 -9.94 0.45 -11.28
N PHE A 15 -9.13 1.12 -12.10
CA PHE A 15 -8.80 0.69 -13.45
C PHE A 15 -7.33 0.30 -13.55
N ALA A 16 -7.06 -0.88 -14.09
CA ALA A 16 -5.69 -1.35 -14.28
C ALA A 16 -4.99 -0.59 -15.41
N SER A 17 -3.71 -0.30 -15.22
CA SER A 17 -2.84 0.20 -16.28
C SER A 17 -2.72 -0.84 -17.42
N PRO A 18 -2.62 -0.40 -18.68
CA PRO A 18 -2.34 -1.32 -19.79
C PRO A 18 -1.04 -2.11 -19.65
N SER A 19 -0.06 -1.58 -18.92
CA SER A 19 1.22 -2.23 -18.66
C SER A 19 1.23 -3.15 -17.44
N SER A 20 0.09 -3.31 -16.75
CA SER A 20 -0.01 -4.09 -15.51
C SER A 20 0.41 -5.55 -15.73
N SER A 21 1.23 -6.07 -14.82
CA SER A 21 1.79 -7.42 -14.88
C SER A 21 1.93 -8.02 -13.48
N HIS A 22 1.84 -9.36 -13.41
CA HIS A 22 2.09 -10.09 -12.17
C HIS A 22 3.55 -9.99 -11.71
N THR A 23 4.47 -9.50 -12.55
CA THR A 23 5.87 -9.30 -12.21
C THR A 23 6.18 -7.92 -11.62
N ASP A 24 5.17 -7.05 -11.50
CA ASP A 24 5.38 -5.66 -11.12
C ASP A 24 5.96 -5.46 -9.71
N PHE A 25 5.69 -6.39 -8.78
CA PHE A 25 6.26 -6.37 -7.43
C PHE A 25 7.51 -7.24 -7.26
N ASP A 26 8.05 -7.83 -8.31
CA ASP A 26 9.23 -8.71 -8.21
C ASP A 26 10.45 -7.98 -7.65
N PHE A 27 10.54 -6.66 -7.84
CA PHE A 27 11.61 -5.85 -7.27
C PHE A 27 11.65 -5.91 -5.74
N TYR A 28 10.52 -6.18 -5.10
CA TYR A 28 10.39 -6.14 -3.65
C TYR A 28 10.67 -7.48 -2.98
N ILE A 29 10.94 -8.53 -3.75
CA ILE A 29 11.29 -9.86 -3.21
C ILE A 29 12.66 -9.77 -2.55
N GLY A 30 12.78 -10.32 -1.34
CA GLY A 30 14.00 -10.34 -0.57
C GLY A 30 13.86 -9.64 0.77
N LYS A 31 15.01 -9.35 1.37
CA LYS A 31 15.09 -8.69 2.69
C LYS A 31 15.46 -7.23 2.54
N TRP A 32 14.71 -6.38 3.24
CA TRP A 32 14.85 -4.93 3.16
C TRP A 32 15.05 -4.31 4.53
N ASN A 33 15.96 -3.35 4.61
CA ASN A 33 16.02 -2.41 5.72
C ASN A 33 15.35 -1.13 5.26
N ILE A 34 14.36 -0.66 6.01
CA ILE A 34 13.51 0.45 5.60
C ILE A 34 13.67 1.61 6.56
N ARG A 35 13.95 2.79 6.01
CA ARG A 35 13.85 4.05 6.74
C ARG A 35 12.45 4.58 6.56
N ASN A 36 11.74 4.80 7.67
CA ASN A 36 10.37 5.25 7.67
C ASN A 36 10.27 6.67 8.20
N ARG A 37 9.31 7.40 7.65
CA ARG A 37 8.96 8.74 8.06
C ARG A 37 7.44 8.85 8.10
N LYS A 38 6.88 9.15 9.26
CA LYS A 38 5.44 9.15 9.48
C LYS A 38 5.02 10.47 10.14
N LEU A 39 3.91 11.05 9.66
CA LEU A 39 3.29 12.18 10.35
C LEU A 39 2.79 11.75 11.72
N LYS A 40 3.06 12.59 12.73
CA LYS A 40 2.63 12.34 14.10
C LYS A 40 1.10 12.30 14.21
N GLU A 41 0.41 13.19 13.47
CA GLU A 41 -1.05 13.24 13.41
C GLU A 41 -1.53 13.33 11.97
N ARG A 42 -2.59 12.60 11.64
CA ARG A 42 -3.20 12.60 10.30
C ARG A 42 -4.22 13.73 10.18
N LEU A 43 -4.21 14.44 9.05
CA LEU A 43 -5.23 15.43 8.65
C LEU A 43 -5.48 16.56 9.69
N ASN A 44 -4.46 16.95 10.42
CA ASN A 44 -4.57 17.97 11.46
C ASN A 44 -3.55 19.09 11.26
N ASN A 45 -3.27 19.46 10.00
CA ASN A 45 -2.22 20.44 9.65
C ASN A 45 -0.89 20.17 10.37
N CYS A 46 -0.65 18.93 10.75
CA CYS A 46 0.55 18.51 11.43
C CYS A 46 1.70 18.43 10.43
N ASP A 47 2.82 19.06 10.76
CA ASP A 47 4.06 18.99 9.99
C ASP A 47 5.19 18.31 10.78
N GLU A 48 4.87 17.74 11.95
CA GLU A 48 5.82 16.96 12.73
C GLU A 48 5.90 15.54 12.21
N TRP A 49 7.13 15.10 11.93
CA TRP A 49 7.44 13.77 11.43
C TRP A 49 8.17 12.95 12.47
N VAL A 50 7.80 11.67 12.56
CA VAL A 50 8.51 10.68 13.38
C VAL A 50 9.27 9.77 12.43
N GLU A 51 10.56 9.55 12.71
CA GLU A 51 11.40 8.64 11.94
C GLU A 51 11.61 7.35 12.72
N PHE A 52 11.58 6.22 12.02
CA PHE A 52 11.89 4.92 12.59
C PHE A 52 12.38 3.97 11.50
N ASN A 53 13.09 2.93 11.91
CA ASN A 53 13.58 1.90 11.03
C ASN A 53 12.74 0.63 11.17
N SER A 54 12.58 -0.07 10.07
CA SER A 54 11.90 -1.37 10.05
C SER A 54 12.59 -2.32 9.09
N THR A 55 12.16 -3.57 9.13
CA THR A 55 12.62 -4.59 8.19
C THR A 55 11.42 -5.25 7.52
N ASP A 56 11.60 -5.62 6.27
CA ASP A 56 10.67 -6.47 5.53
C ASP A 56 11.40 -7.70 5.00
N ASP A 57 10.70 -8.82 5.02
CA ASP A 57 11.16 -10.06 4.37
C ASP A 57 10.03 -10.51 3.45
N THR A 58 10.26 -10.41 2.14
CA THR A 58 9.23 -10.62 1.12
C THR A 58 9.53 -11.86 0.30
N THR A 59 8.54 -12.73 0.16
CA THR A 59 8.63 -13.99 -0.57
C THR A 59 7.51 -14.15 -1.58
N HIS A 60 7.80 -14.84 -2.70
CA HIS A 60 6.78 -15.23 -3.67
C HIS A 60 5.84 -16.28 -3.12
N LEU A 61 4.57 -16.21 -3.53
CA LEU A 61 3.53 -17.20 -3.31
C LEU A 61 2.76 -17.42 -4.62
N LEU A 62 1.98 -18.50 -4.67
CA LEU A 62 1.06 -18.77 -5.77
C LEU A 62 1.72 -18.69 -7.15
N LYS A 63 2.90 -19.27 -7.28
CA LYS A 63 3.66 -19.31 -8.56
C LYS A 63 3.95 -17.93 -9.15
N GLY A 64 4.18 -16.93 -8.29
CA GLY A 64 4.49 -15.57 -8.72
C GLY A 64 3.28 -14.64 -8.86
N PHE A 65 2.06 -15.14 -8.66
CA PHE A 65 0.85 -14.30 -8.68
C PHE A 65 0.52 -13.68 -7.33
N ALA A 66 1.31 -13.99 -6.32
CA ALA A 66 1.20 -13.38 -5.00
C ALA A 66 2.57 -13.21 -4.38
N ASN A 67 2.63 -12.36 -3.37
CA ASN A 67 3.77 -12.27 -2.47
C ASN A 67 3.28 -11.93 -1.07
N MET A 68 4.13 -12.19 -0.10
CA MET A 68 3.89 -11.84 1.30
C MET A 68 5.14 -11.24 1.89
N ASN A 69 5.01 -10.16 2.64
CA ASN A 69 6.11 -9.68 3.45
C ASN A 69 5.79 -9.73 4.93
N LYS A 70 6.84 -9.96 5.71
CA LYS A 70 6.84 -9.83 7.16
C LYS A 70 7.52 -8.52 7.51
N PHE A 71 6.76 -7.61 8.08
CA PHE A 71 7.23 -6.32 8.55
C PHE A 71 7.56 -6.40 10.04
N SER A 72 8.70 -5.86 10.45
CA SER A 72 9.11 -5.82 11.85
C SER A 72 9.67 -4.45 12.21
N ALA A 73 9.20 -3.92 13.33
CA ALA A 73 9.68 -2.67 13.90
C ALA A 73 9.60 -2.72 15.42
N THR A 74 10.17 -1.74 16.08
CA THR A 74 10.07 -1.57 17.54
C THR A 74 9.61 -0.16 17.82
N PHE A 75 8.52 -0.04 18.59
CA PHE A 75 7.98 1.25 19.02
C PHE A 75 8.00 1.32 20.55
N ASP A 76 8.70 2.32 21.08
CA ASP A 76 8.85 2.52 22.54
C ASP A 76 9.29 1.26 23.29
N GLY A 77 10.22 0.49 22.68
CA GLY A 77 10.72 -0.75 23.24
C GLY A 77 9.82 -1.97 23.02
N GLU A 78 8.64 -1.79 22.43
CA GLU A 78 7.69 -2.87 22.16
C GLU A 78 7.81 -3.37 20.72
N PRO A 79 7.94 -4.70 20.51
CA PRO A 79 7.97 -5.27 19.16
C PRO A 79 6.62 -5.06 18.46
N PHE A 80 6.70 -4.70 17.20
CA PHE A 80 5.55 -4.59 16.30
C PHE A 80 5.80 -5.47 15.07
N GLU A 81 4.81 -6.27 14.71
CA GLU A 81 4.87 -7.11 13.53
C GLU A 81 3.65 -6.85 12.64
N GLY A 82 3.89 -6.83 11.34
CA GLY A 82 2.84 -6.74 10.35
C GLY A 82 3.07 -7.73 9.23
N ILE A 83 1.98 -8.09 8.56
CA ILE A 83 2.04 -8.86 7.33
C ILE A 83 1.27 -8.14 6.24
N ALA A 84 1.83 -8.15 5.05
CA ALA A 84 1.11 -7.74 3.84
C ALA A 84 1.07 -8.91 2.88
N ILE A 85 -0.11 -9.20 2.35
CA ILE A 85 -0.32 -10.20 1.30
C ILE A 85 -0.80 -9.47 0.07
N ARG A 86 -0.08 -9.66 -1.05
CA ARG A 86 -0.41 -9.05 -2.33
C ARG A 86 -0.83 -10.14 -3.31
N LEU A 87 -1.99 -9.95 -3.91
CA LEU A 87 -2.57 -10.89 -4.88
C LEU A 87 -2.77 -10.16 -6.21
N PHE A 88 -2.31 -10.77 -7.30
CA PHE A 88 -2.54 -10.28 -8.65
C PHE A 88 -3.66 -11.10 -9.31
N ASN A 89 -4.71 -10.42 -9.73
CA ASN A 89 -5.81 -11.04 -10.46
C ASN A 89 -5.51 -10.98 -11.97
N PRO A 90 -5.26 -12.12 -12.64
CA PRO A 90 -4.90 -12.11 -14.07
C PRO A 90 -6.05 -11.71 -15.00
N GLN A 91 -7.29 -11.74 -14.54
CA GLN A 91 -8.45 -11.33 -15.33
C GLN A 91 -8.62 -9.81 -15.31
N THR A 92 -8.58 -9.20 -14.13
CA THR A 92 -8.71 -7.75 -13.98
C THR A 92 -7.40 -7.01 -14.14
N LYS A 93 -6.26 -7.73 -13.99
CA LYS A 93 -4.90 -7.18 -13.95
C LYS A 93 -4.69 -6.19 -12.82
N LEU A 94 -5.45 -6.34 -11.74
CA LEU A 94 -5.33 -5.53 -10.54
C LEU A 94 -4.63 -6.30 -9.43
N TRP A 95 -3.79 -5.58 -8.69
CA TRP A 95 -3.25 -6.02 -7.42
C TRP A 95 -4.20 -5.68 -6.29
N SER A 96 -4.31 -6.57 -5.31
CA SER A 96 -4.98 -6.30 -4.03
C SER A 96 -3.97 -6.53 -2.91
N ILE A 97 -3.81 -5.56 -2.02
CA ILE A 97 -2.90 -5.64 -0.88
C ILE A 97 -3.72 -5.67 0.39
N TYR A 98 -3.51 -6.71 1.18
CA TYR A 98 -4.13 -6.93 2.48
C TYR A 98 -3.09 -6.75 3.57
N TRP A 99 -3.42 -6.00 4.60
CA TRP A 99 -2.55 -5.75 5.74
C TRP A 99 -3.20 -6.23 7.03
N ALA A 100 -2.43 -6.88 7.88
CA ALA A 100 -2.77 -7.16 9.27
C ALA A 100 -1.54 -6.95 10.14
N ASP A 101 -1.75 -6.57 11.39
CA ASP A 101 -0.64 -6.35 12.33
C ASP A 101 -0.93 -6.88 13.72
N SER A 102 0.08 -6.81 14.58
CA SER A 102 0.01 -7.33 15.94
C SER A 102 -0.91 -6.55 16.87
N ASN A 103 -1.34 -5.34 16.49
CA ASN A 103 -2.28 -4.54 17.27
C ASN A 103 -3.74 -4.92 16.98
N ALA A 104 -4.03 -5.25 15.71
CA ALA A 104 -5.39 -5.55 15.27
C ALA A 104 -5.41 -6.82 14.43
N VAL A 105 -5.21 -7.96 14.99
CA VAL A 105 -5.05 -9.27 14.32
C VAL A 105 -6.24 -9.59 13.39
N SER A 106 -6.41 -8.73 12.39
CA SER A 106 -7.44 -8.81 11.34
C SER A 106 -6.97 -8.04 10.12
N PHE A 107 -7.46 -8.43 8.94
CA PHE A 107 -7.14 -7.71 7.71
C PHE A 107 -7.95 -6.42 7.60
N ASP A 108 -7.25 -5.34 7.26
CA ASP A 108 -7.91 -4.12 6.78
C ASP A 108 -8.53 -4.36 5.39
N PRO A 109 -9.50 -3.53 4.97
CA PRO A 109 -9.97 -3.55 3.59
C PRO A 109 -8.79 -3.41 2.61
N PRO A 110 -8.78 -4.15 1.48
CA PRO A 110 -7.63 -4.16 0.60
C PRO A 110 -7.41 -2.85 -0.14
N MET A 111 -6.15 -2.56 -0.39
CA MET A 111 -5.73 -1.53 -1.35
C MET A 111 -5.70 -2.17 -2.74
N VAL A 112 -6.32 -1.54 -3.73
CA VAL A 112 -6.47 -2.09 -5.08
C VAL A 112 -5.89 -1.13 -6.12
N GLY A 113 -5.12 -1.66 -7.04
CA GLY A 113 -4.54 -0.86 -8.13
C GLY A 113 -3.51 -1.61 -8.96
N SER A 114 -2.65 -0.85 -9.63
CA SER A 114 -1.65 -1.41 -10.53
C SER A 114 -0.45 -0.48 -10.71
N PHE A 115 0.59 -1.00 -11.35
CA PHE A 115 1.72 -0.20 -11.80
C PHE A 115 1.49 0.28 -13.23
N ASP A 116 1.88 1.53 -13.47
CA ASP A 116 2.08 2.09 -14.80
C ASP A 116 3.58 2.39 -14.93
N GLY A 117 4.30 1.52 -15.62
CA GLY A 117 5.76 1.57 -15.63
C GLY A 117 6.34 1.42 -14.22
N ASN A 118 7.09 2.42 -13.78
CA ASN A 118 7.76 2.41 -12.46
C ASN A 118 6.90 2.95 -11.32
N ILE A 119 5.72 3.45 -11.60
CA ILE A 119 4.84 4.06 -10.60
C ILE A 119 3.64 3.16 -10.34
N GLY A 120 3.49 2.72 -9.09
CA GLY A 120 2.34 1.95 -8.64
C GLY A 120 1.41 2.81 -7.81
N LYS A 121 0.10 2.70 -8.08
CA LYS A 121 -0.93 3.41 -7.33
C LYS A 121 -2.05 2.45 -6.97
N LEU A 122 -2.30 2.32 -5.68
CA LEU A 122 -3.36 1.48 -5.15
C LEU A 122 -4.25 2.30 -4.23
N TYR A 123 -5.53 2.02 -4.28
CA TYR A 123 -6.55 2.86 -3.65
C TYR A 123 -7.47 2.05 -2.75
N CYS A 124 -7.95 2.67 -1.68
CA CYS A 124 -8.99 2.14 -0.82
C CYS A 124 -9.87 3.28 -0.34
N LYS A 125 -11.18 3.04 -0.32
CA LYS A 125 -12.12 3.96 0.29
C LYS A 125 -12.15 3.73 1.79
N ASP A 126 -12.08 4.80 2.56
CA ASP A 126 -12.08 4.74 4.03
C ASP A 126 -12.83 5.94 4.60
N THR A 127 -12.99 5.95 5.91
CA THR A 127 -13.61 7.06 6.64
C THR A 127 -12.64 7.51 7.73
N PHE A 128 -12.42 8.81 7.82
CA PHE A 128 -11.60 9.41 8.88
C PHE A 128 -12.38 10.56 9.54
N LYS A 129 -12.62 10.43 10.85
CA LYS A 129 -13.40 11.41 11.63
C LYS A 129 -14.74 11.77 10.97
N GLY A 130 -15.45 10.77 10.46
CA GLY A 130 -16.75 10.93 9.82
C GLY A 130 -16.71 11.42 8.38
N GLN A 131 -15.52 11.69 7.83
CA GLN A 131 -15.35 12.14 6.45
C GLN A 131 -14.91 10.99 5.54
N GLU A 132 -15.54 10.85 4.38
CA GLU A 132 -15.12 9.89 3.37
C GLU A 132 -13.80 10.35 2.73
N ILE A 133 -12.84 9.44 2.68
CA ILE A 133 -11.52 9.67 2.09
C ILE A 133 -11.16 8.51 1.17
N ILE A 134 -10.22 8.79 0.27
CA ILE A 134 -9.52 7.77 -0.49
C ILE A 134 -8.09 7.71 0.03
N VAL A 135 -7.65 6.52 0.44
CA VAL A 135 -6.25 6.26 0.78
C VAL A 135 -5.53 5.81 -0.48
N LEU A 136 -4.38 6.39 -0.73
CA LEU A 136 -3.52 6.05 -1.86
C LEU A 136 -2.20 5.48 -1.34
N PHE A 137 -1.83 4.29 -1.81
CA PHE A 137 -0.47 3.77 -1.72
C PHE A 137 0.25 4.12 -3.01
N HIS A 138 1.36 4.82 -2.89
CA HIS A 138 2.19 5.22 -4.01
C HIS A 138 3.55 4.52 -3.92
N TRP A 139 3.88 3.75 -4.96
CA TRP A 139 5.17 3.09 -5.11
C TRP A 139 5.95 3.73 -6.23
N ASP A 140 7.22 3.98 -6.01
CA ASP A 140 8.17 4.43 -7.05
C ASP A 140 9.36 3.48 -7.05
N LYS A 141 9.49 2.68 -8.10
CA LYS A 141 10.61 1.74 -8.30
C LYS A 141 11.57 2.19 -9.40
N THR A 142 11.62 3.49 -9.68
CA THR A 142 12.54 4.06 -10.66
C THR A 142 14.00 3.71 -10.31
N ASP A 143 14.36 3.85 -9.03
CA ASP A 143 15.59 3.28 -8.49
C ASP A 143 15.25 1.95 -7.82
N ILE A 144 15.53 0.85 -8.51
CA ILE A 144 15.11 -0.48 -8.07
C ILE A 144 15.82 -0.94 -6.79
N ASP A 145 16.99 -0.35 -6.50
CA ASP A 145 17.75 -0.65 -5.28
C ASP A 145 17.27 0.18 -4.08
N ASN A 146 16.58 1.28 -4.34
CA ASN A 146 16.03 2.18 -3.33
C ASN A 146 14.60 2.58 -3.68
N PRO A 147 13.67 1.62 -3.74
CA PRO A 147 12.28 1.94 -4.04
C PRO A 147 11.66 2.77 -2.90
N VAL A 148 10.71 3.60 -3.25
CA VAL A 148 10.03 4.49 -2.30
C VAL A 148 8.54 4.15 -2.28
N TRP A 149 8.01 3.92 -1.08
CA TRP A 149 6.58 3.80 -0.84
C TRP A 149 6.10 4.98 -0.01
N SER A 150 4.92 5.49 -0.34
CA SER A 150 4.26 6.51 0.48
C SER A 150 2.77 6.24 0.56
N GLN A 151 2.17 6.75 1.62
CA GLN A 151 0.73 6.73 1.81
C GLN A 151 0.22 8.16 1.85
N GLN A 152 -0.83 8.41 1.08
CA GLN A 152 -1.46 9.71 0.97
C GLN A 152 -2.95 9.56 1.21
N ILE A 153 -3.59 10.65 1.62
CA ILE A 153 -5.02 10.72 1.80
C ILE A 153 -5.57 11.77 0.84
N VAL A 154 -6.56 11.36 0.05
CA VAL A 154 -7.31 12.24 -0.84
C VAL A 154 -8.68 12.50 -0.21
N ILE A 155 -8.98 13.76 0.04
CA ILE A 155 -10.28 14.15 0.57
C ILE A 155 -11.26 14.29 -0.58
N LEU A 156 -12.36 13.54 -0.51
CA LEU A 156 -13.44 13.67 -1.49
C LEU A 156 -14.26 14.92 -1.15
N LYS A 157 -14.28 15.86 -2.09
CA LYS A 157 -15.17 17.03 -2.00
C LYS A 157 -16.54 16.64 -2.52
N ASN A 158 -17.54 16.91 -1.73
CA ASN A 158 -18.94 16.79 -2.15
C ASN A 158 -19.30 17.91 -3.16
#